data_0fce76c124a5712fb07c185358a1da14
#
_entry.id   0fce76c124a5712fb07c185358a1da14
#
_cell.length_a   1.000
_cell.length_b   1.000
_cell.length_c   1.000
_cell.angle_alpha   90.00
_cell.angle_beta   90.00
_cell.angle_gamma   90.00
#
_symmetry.space_group_name_H-M   'P 1'
#
loop_
_entity.id
_entity.type
_entity.pdbx_description
1 polymer ?
#
loop_
_entity_poly.entity_id
_entity_poly.type
_entity_poly.pdbx_seq_one_letter_code
_entity_poly.pdbx_strand_id
1 'polypeptide(L)'
;MKKILITICLIGGLAMLWSCSDDKDSYPVPSDIENLKATHAPGQITLSWTNPADENLYYVQIEYTIGATGKSYRKQVSQYASELVIDNLLQKYGEIDFTVQAFNRGNTAGPSHQITAQAEKANPTFGTPVKIDLDYKKIWTNAPFPTRPIKDLVDENIATFFHSWWSSLVEMPHYLVVDLGEEVSAIKFRSTNTNRANDSSWKTINLYTSDSYNPAEWFDGVEKIDGNTVDISQAGTHKETTLTGLPNGVSEVYNSEIIPLSKPSRYLWFEVTETTKGTPYFALGELEIYQCSMVVLE
;
A
#
# COMPACT_ATOMS: atom_id res chain seq x y z
N MET A 1 27.23 90.52 31.06
CA MET A 1 26.14 91.26 31.60
C MET A 1 25.15 91.61 30.46
N LYS A 2 24.24 90.79 30.14
CA LYS A 2 23.00 91.15 29.35
C LYS A 2 21.93 90.16 29.68
N LYS A 3 20.92 90.56 30.33
CA LYS A 3 19.74 89.80 30.64
C LYS A 3 18.88 89.73 29.35
N ILE A 4 18.52 88.55 28.95
CA ILE A 4 17.53 88.32 27.88
C ILE A 4 16.26 87.80 28.52
N LEU A 5 15.22 88.55 28.37
CA LEU A 5 13.85 88.24 28.77
C LEU A 5 13.26 87.28 27.71
N ILE A 6 12.82 86.12 28.13
CA ILE A 6 12.08 85.21 27.23
C ILE A 6 10.60 85.26 27.61
N THR A 7 9.80 85.78 26.69
CA THR A 7 8.37 85.84 26.75
C THR A 7 7.78 84.48 26.46
N ILE A 8 7.01 83.90 27.40
CA ILE A 8 6.28 82.65 27.24
C ILE A 8 4.96 82.97 26.59
N CYS A 9 4.80 82.52 25.30
CA CYS A 9 3.50 82.42 24.64
C CYS A 9 2.80 81.16 25.04
N LEU A 10 1.71 81.22 25.84
CA LEU A 10 0.78 80.16 26.09
C LEU A 10 -0.07 79.96 24.83
N ILE A 11 0.11 78.94 24.06
CA ILE A 11 -0.78 78.47 23.01
C ILE A 11 -1.59 77.33 23.62
N GLY A 12 -2.87 77.55 23.92
CA GLY A 12 -3.81 76.52 24.34
C GLY A 12 -4.10 75.57 23.18
N GLY A 13 -3.47 74.39 23.19
CA GLY A 13 -3.80 73.31 22.29
C GLY A 13 -5.00 72.56 22.83
N LEU A 14 -6.15 72.67 22.16
CA LEU A 14 -7.33 71.85 22.41
C LEU A 14 -7.00 70.42 21.91
N ALA A 15 -6.59 69.54 22.81
CA ALA A 15 -6.42 68.14 22.51
C ALA A 15 -7.82 67.52 22.28
N MET A 16 -8.21 67.38 21.01
CA MET A 16 -9.27 66.44 20.64
C MET A 16 -8.80 65.01 20.93
N LEU A 17 -9.29 64.46 22.02
CA LEU A 17 -9.25 63.01 22.27
C LEU A 17 -10.17 62.36 21.22
N TRP A 18 -9.59 61.92 20.10
CA TRP A 18 -10.25 60.93 19.30
C TRP A 18 -10.23 59.64 20.13
N SER A 19 -11.34 59.36 20.79
CA SER A 19 -11.68 58.05 21.26
C SER A 19 -11.85 57.17 20.03
N CYS A 20 -10.85 56.40 19.66
CA CYS A 20 -11.10 55.18 18.90
C CYS A 20 -11.99 54.33 19.80
N SER A 21 -13.27 54.34 19.57
CA SER A 21 -14.11 53.24 19.98
C SER A 21 -13.64 52.05 19.14
N ASP A 22 -12.86 51.14 19.72
CA ASP A 22 -12.76 49.79 19.24
C ASP A 22 -14.20 49.23 19.32
N ASP A 23 -14.97 49.44 18.27
CA ASP A 23 -16.11 48.59 17.96
C ASP A 23 -15.52 47.20 17.70
N LYS A 24 -15.27 46.49 18.79
CA LYS A 24 -15.04 45.01 18.68
C LYS A 24 -16.36 44.48 18.16
N ASP A 25 -16.40 44.22 16.86
CA ASP A 25 -17.48 43.45 16.27
C ASP A 25 -17.70 42.22 17.16
N SER A 26 -18.76 42.24 17.93
CA SER A 26 -19.13 41.17 18.82
C SER A 26 -19.74 40.07 17.96
N TYR A 27 -18.92 39.16 17.51
CA TYR A 27 -19.40 37.98 16.79
C TYR A 27 -20.03 37.01 17.77
N PRO A 28 -21.30 36.61 17.58
CA PRO A 28 -21.94 35.63 18.43
C PRO A 28 -21.16 34.31 18.42
N VAL A 29 -21.24 33.58 19.53
CA VAL A 29 -20.66 32.22 19.63
C VAL A 29 -21.32 31.34 18.58
N PRO A 30 -20.56 30.54 17.82
CA PRO A 30 -21.18 29.62 16.87
C PRO A 30 -21.95 28.53 17.62
N SER A 31 -23.03 28.04 17.00
CA SER A 31 -23.77 26.90 17.50
C SER A 31 -22.92 25.63 17.42
N ASP A 32 -23.45 24.58 17.96
CA ASP A 32 -22.74 23.31 18.10
C ASP A 32 -22.54 22.60 16.74
N ILE A 33 -21.43 21.86 16.64
CA ILE A 33 -21.27 20.87 15.59
C ILE A 33 -22.04 19.60 15.97
N GLU A 34 -22.56 18.89 14.98
CA GLU A 34 -23.33 17.69 15.21
C GLU A 34 -22.72 16.48 14.48
N ASN A 35 -23.15 15.29 14.86
CA ASN A 35 -22.82 14.03 14.18
C ASN A 35 -21.32 13.79 13.99
N LEU A 36 -20.48 14.21 14.96
CA LEU A 36 -19.04 13.94 14.92
C LEU A 36 -18.78 12.45 14.86
N LYS A 37 -18.01 12.01 13.85
CA LYS A 37 -17.63 10.60 13.61
C LYS A 37 -16.16 10.52 13.24
N ALA A 38 -15.56 9.38 13.54
CA ALA A 38 -14.23 9.01 13.07
C ALA A 38 -14.32 7.74 12.21
N THR A 39 -13.66 7.75 11.07
CA THR A 39 -13.49 6.58 10.19
C THR A 39 -12.02 6.22 10.14
N HIS A 40 -11.71 4.94 10.30
CA HIS A 40 -10.37 4.40 10.31
C HIS A 40 -9.97 3.93 8.90
N ALA A 41 -8.71 4.15 8.54
CA ALA A 41 -8.13 3.62 7.32
C ALA A 41 -6.61 3.43 7.50
N PRO A 42 -5.94 2.71 6.58
CA PRO A 42 -4.50 2.47 6.67
C PRO A 42 -3.70 3.77 6.77
N GLY A 43 -3.05 3.99 7.93
CA GLY A 43 -2.21 5.16 8.19
C GLY A 43 -2.95 6.49 8.32
N GLN A 44 -4.29 6.50 8.44
CA GLN A 44 -5.08 7.73 8.52
C GLN A 44 -6.37 7.58 9.32
N ILE A 45 -6.88 8.71 9.77
CA ILE A 45 -8.20 8.84 10.40
C ILE A 45 -8.93 10.00 9.69
N THR A 46 -10.17 9.77 9.29
CA THR A 46 -11.04 10.82 8.78
C THR A 46 -12.04 11.20 9.86
N LEU A 47 -12.03 12.45 10.28
CA LEU A 47 -13.07 13.04 11.14
C LEU A 47 -14.12 13.69 10.23
N SER A 48 -15.40 13.45 10.51
CA SER A 48 -16.52 14.07 9.81
C SER A 48 -17.57 14.57 10.80
N TRP A 49 -18.24 15.66 10.46
CA TRP A 49 -19.25 16.30 11.30
C TRP A 49 -20.29 17.04 10.44
N THR A 50 -21.34 17.49 11.10
CA THR A 50 -22.30 18.42 10.52
C THR A 50 -22.01 19.82 11.05
N ASN A 51 -21.79 20.78 10.16
CA ASN A 51 -21.58 22.18 10.54
C ASN A 51 -22.86 22.80 11.11
N PRO A 52 -22.75 23.77 12.07
CA PRO A 52 -23.88 24.61 12.48
C PRO A 52 -24.58 25.26 11.28
N ALA A 53 -25.88 25.37 11.38
CA ALA A 53 -26.69 26.04 10.34
C ALA A 53 -26.64 27.56 10.42
N ASP A 54 -26.08 28.15 11.50
CA ASP A 54 -25.99 29.61 11.69
C ASP A 54 -24.79 30.20 10.93
N GLU A 55 -24.86 31.52 10.69
CA GLU A 55 -23.82 32.28 9.97
C GLU A 55 -22.58 32.61 10.84
N ASN A 56 -22.55 32.15 12.09
CA ASN A 56 -21.49 32.50 13.03
C ASN A 56 -20.25 31.61 12.89
N LEU A 57 -20.37 30.43 12.24
CA LEU A 57 -19.25 29.58 11.97
C LEU A 57 -18.28 30.26 11.00
N TYR A 58 -17.00 30.31 11.38
CA TYR A 58 -15.93 30.80 10.51
C TYR A 58 -14.91 29.71 10.16
N TYR A 59 -14.53 28.87 11.13
CA TYR A 59 -13.71 27.69 10.92
C TYR A 59 -13.99 26.65 11.99
N VAL A 60 -13.62 25.39 11.68
CA VAL A 60 -13.58 24.30 12.68
C VAL A 60 -12.13 24.00 13.00
N GLN A 61 -11.81 23.90 14.30
CA GLN A 61 -10.49 23.55 14.80
C GLN A 61 -10.50 22.13 15.36
N ILE A 62 -9.47 21.38 14.98
CA ILE A 62 -9.21 20.05 15.46
C ILE A 62 -7.86 20.05 16.18
N GLU A 63 -7.84 19.64 17.44
CA GLU A 63 -6.64 19.48 18.25
C GLU A 63 -6.48 18.03 18.65
N TYR A 64 -5.25 17.53 18.62
CA TYR A 64 -4.91 16.18 19.09
C TYR A 64 -3.44 16.09 19.50
N THR A 65 -3.13 15.11 20.34
CA THR A 65 -1.76 14.79 20.76
C THR A 65 -1.48 13.32 20.51
N ILE A 66 -0.40 13.04 19.80
CA ILE A 66 0.09 11.66 19.65
C ILE A 66 0.88 11.29 20.89
N GLY A 67 0.28 10.52 21.79
CA GLY A 67 0.87 10.15 23.08
C GLY A 67 2.24 9.48 22.95
N ALA A 68 2.41 8.58 21.98
CA ALA A 68 3.66 7.88 21.71
C ALA A 68 4.84 8.80 21.33
N THR A 69 4.58 10.00 20.80
CA THR A 69 5.63 10.95 20.39
C THR A 69 5.63 12.22 21.22
N GLY A 70 4.60 12.46 22.03
CA GLY A 70 4.38 13.71 22.79
C GLY A 70 4.10 14.94 21.91
N LYS A 71 3.87 14.76 20.60
CA LYS A 71 3.61 15.87 19.67
C LYS A 71 2.14 16.24 19.66
N SER A 72 1.85 17.53 19.82
CA SER A 72 0.50 18.10 19.71
C SER A 72 0.34 18.77 18.35
N TYR A 73 -0.86 18.69 17.82
CA TYR A 73 -1.23 19.23 16.53
C TYR A 73 -2.51 20.04 16.65
N ARG A 74 -2.57 21.11 15.85
CA ARG A 74 -3.75 21.93 15.67
C ARG A 74 -3.98 22.08 14.16
N LYS A 75 -5.16 21.72 13.71
CA LYS A 75 -5.61 21.87 12.33
C LYS A 75 -6.83 22.76 12.32
N GLN A 76 -6.96 23.57 11.28
CA GLN A 76 -8.13 24.42 11.07
C GLN A 76 -8.63 24.17 9.65
N VAL A 77 -9.95 24.04 9.53
CA VAL A 77 -10.63 23.87 8.25
C VAL A 77 -11.71 24.93 8.10
N SER A 78 -11.97 25.30 6.87
CA SER A 78 -12.96 26.32 6.52
C SER A 78 -14.37 25.94 7.00
N GLN A 79 -15.21 26.95 7.23
CA GLN A 79 -16.65 26.78 7.53
C GLN A 79 -17.41 25.94 6.50
N TYR A 80 -16.87 25.75 5.30
CA TYR A 80 -17.48 24.94 4.25
C TYR A 80 -17.04 23.47 4.28
N ALA A 81 -16.03 23.14 5.05
CA ALA A 81 -15.59 21.76 5.22
C ALA A 81 -16.40 21.08 6.31
N SER A 82 -16.80 19.85 6.07
CA SER A 82 -17.48 18.96 7.02
C SER A 82 -16.67 17.69 7.31
N GLU A 83 -15.42 17.65 6.87
CA GLU A 83 -14.50 16.55 7.13
C GLU A 83 -13.04 17.00 7.12
N LEU A 84 -12.20 16.24 7.78
CA LEU A 84 -10.74 16.37 7.75
C LEU A 84 -10.11 14.99 7.75
N VAL A 85 -9.27 14.71 6.75
CA VAL A 85 -8.39 13.53 6.72
C VAL A 85 -7.09 13.89 7.43
N ILE A 86 -6.71 13.07 8.40
CA ILE A 86 -5.45 13.16 9.15
C ILE A 86 -4.63 11.94 8.78
N ASP A 87 -3.61 12.15 7.99
CA ASP A 87 -2.70 11.14 7.45
C ASP A 87 -1.43 10.99 8.30
N ASN A 88 -0.57 10.05 7.91
CA ASN A 88 0.69 9.73 8.60
C ASN A 88 0.51 9.34 10.08
N LEU A 89 -0.62 8.73 10.40
CA LEU A 89 -0.90 8.15 11.70
C LEU A 89 -0.55 6.66 11.67
N LEU A 90 0.41 6.27 12.49
CA LEU A 90 0.82 4.87 12.58
C LEU A 90 -0.06 4.13 13.60
N GLN A 91 -0.40 2.87 13.32
CA GLN A 91 -1.19 2.05 14.23
C GLN A 91 -0.56 1.96 15.64
N LYS A 92 0.77 1.92 15.72
CA LYS A 92 1.51 1.87 16.98
C LYS A 92 1.34 3.11 17.87
N TYR A 93 0.81 4.21 17.34
CA TYR A 93 0.50 5.38 18.17
C TYR A 93 -0.68 5.13 19.10
N GLY A 94 -1.43 4.04 18.87
CA GLY A 94 -2.59 3.68 19.68
C GLY A 94 -3.78 4.60 19.44
N GLU A 95 -4.65 4.66 20.41
CA GLU A 95 -5.81 5.56 20.42
C GLU A 95 -5.36 7.02 20.59
N ILE A 96 -5.97 7.89 19.81
CA ILE A 96 -5.71 9.34 19.80
C ILE A 96 -7.03 10.04 20.10
N ASP A 97 -6.99 10.93 21.10
CA ASP A 97 -8.12 11.76 21.45
C ASP A 97 -8.09 13.06 20.62
N PHE A 98 -9.18 13.30 19.91
CA PHE A 98 -9.38 14.49 19.10
C PHE A 98 -10.38 15.39 19.78
N THR A 99 -10.05 16.70 19.88
CA THR A 99 -10.97 17.76 20.29
C THR A 99 -11.37 18.56 19.08
N VAL A 100 -12.66 18.72 18.83
CA VAL A 100 -13.23 19.41 17.67
C VAL A 100 -14.13 20.54 18.15
N GLN A 101 -13.89 21.76 17.67
CA GLN A 101 -14.65 22.95 18.05
C GLN A 101 -14.92 23.87 16.86
N ALA A 102 -16.11 24.46 16.81
CA ALA A 102 -16.44 25.55 15.91
C ALA A 102 -15.93 26.87 16.47
N PHE A 103 -15.48 27.77 15.60
CA PHE A 103 -15.01 29.12 15.96
C PHE A 103 -15.67 30.17 15.07
N ASN A 104 -15.97 31.31 15.67
CA ASN A 104 -16.45 32.49 14.95
C ASN A 104 -15.28 33.32 14.40
N ARG A 105 -15.60 34.39 13.66
CA ARG A 105 -14.61 35.34 13.10
C ARG A 105 -13.80 36.07 14.16
N GLY A 106 -14.34 36.24 15.35
CA GLY A 106 -13.67 36.84 16.51
C GLY A 106 -12.82 35.85 17.31
N ASN A 107 -12.61 34.60 16.84
CA ASN A 107 -11.90 33.51 17.53
C ASN A 107 -12.56 33.08 18.85
N THR A 108 -13.86 33.26 18.99
CA THR A 108 -14.61 32.70 20.12
C THR A 108 -15.03 31.27 19.78
N ALA A 109 -14.71 30.34 20.67
CA ALA A 109 -15.03 28.92 20.51
C ALA A 109 -16.50 28.64 20.89
N GLY A 110 -17.13 27.78 20.13
CA GLY A 110 -18.37 27.09 20.48
C GLY A 110 -18.13 25.91 21.44
N PRO A 111 -19.14 25.06 21.63
CA PRO A 111 -18.99 23.84 22.42
C PRO A 111 -17.86 22.94 21.92
N SER A 112 -17.24 22.18 22.84
CA SER A 112 -16.14 21.29 22.54
C SER A 112 -16.64 19.84 22.48
N HIS A 113 -16.24 19.12 21.42
CA HIS A 113 -16.52 17.70 21.26
C HIS A 113 -15.24 16.90 21.29
N GLN A 114 -15.31 15.73 21.88
CA GLN A 114 -14.18 14.77 21.90
C GLN A 114 -14.58 13.47 21.23
N ILE A 115 -13.64 12.91 20.49
CA ILE A 115 -13.76 11.59 19.88
C ILE A 115 -12.40 10.91 19.90
N THR A 116 -12.38 9.63 20.25
CA THR A 116 -11.17 8.80 20.26
C THR A 116 -11.16 7.89 19.06
N ALA A 117 -10.00 7.77 18.39
CA ALA A 117 -9.83 6.89 17.25
C ALA A 117 -8.39 6.42 17.11
N GLN A 118 -8.19 5.28 16.44
CA GLN A 118 -6.89 4.71 16.10
C GLN A 118 -6.82 4.45 14.61
N ALA A 119 -5.70 4.78 13.97
CA ALA A 119 -5.48 4.45 12.56
C ALA A 119 -5.24 2.94 12.38
N GLU A 120 -5.62 2.41 11.22
CA GLU A 120 -5.25 1.07 10.81
C GLU A 120 -3.76 1.02 10.44
N LYS A 121 -3.21 -0.21 10.33
CA LYS A 121 -1.82 -0.42 9.88
C LYS A 121 -1.62 0.24 8.52
N ALA A 122 -0.59 1.07 8.41
CA ALA A 122 -0.27 1.75 7.15
C ALA A 122 0.07 0.74 6.05
N ASN A 123 -0.36 1.04 4.82
CA ASN A 123 0.04 0.25 3.67
C ASN A 123 1.56 0.33 3.47
N PRO A 124 2.21 -0.76 3.08
CA PRO A 124 3.63 -0.72 2.76
C PRO A 124 3.90 0.19 1.56
N THR A 125 5.06 0.83 1.57
CA THR A 125 5.61 1.50 0.39
C THR A 125 6.70 0.65 -0.23
N PHE A 126 6.83 0.71 -1.55
CA PHE A 126 7.75 -0.12 -2.30
C PHE A 126 8.79 0.72 -3.03
N GLY A 127 10.03 0.23 -3.07
CA GLY A 127 11.07 0.77 -3.92
C GLY A 127 10.90 0.38 -5.39
N THR A 128 11.77 0.89 -6.24
CA THR A 128 11.80 0.54 -7.67
C THR A 128 12.11 -0.95 -7.82
N PRO A 129 11.34 -1.70 -8.63
CA PRO A 129 11.62 -3.10 -8.92
C PRO A 129 12.99 -3.27 -9.59
N VAL A 130 13.80 -4.22 -9.09
CA VAL A 130 15.10 -4.60 -9.64
C VAL A 130 15.03 -6.03 -10.14
N LYS A 131 15.35 -6.25 -11.44
CA LYS A 131 15.31 -7.59 -12.04
C LYS A 131 16.32 -8.51 -11.35
N ILE A 132 15.87 -9.71 -11.01
CA ILE A 132 16.73 -10.78 -10.49
C ILE A 132 17.30 -11.55 -11.69
N ASP A 133 18.59 -11.80 -11.68
CA ASP A 133 19.26 -12.67 -12.65
C ASP A 133 18.97 -14.13 -12.29
N LEU A 134 17.98 -14.71 -12.95
CA LEU A 134 17.51 -16.06 -12.67
C LEU A 134 18.43 -17.12 -13.29
N ASP A 135 19.03 -17.96 -12.46
CA ASP A 135 19.73 -19.15 -12.90
C ASP A 135 18.71 -20.30 -13.10
N TYR A 136 18.53 -20.79 -14.33
CA TYR A 136 17.61 -21.90 -14.63
C TYR A 136 17.88 -23.15 -13.78
N LYS A 137 19.12 -23.37 -13.30
CA LYS A 137 19.47 -24.49 -12.43
C LYS A 137 18.89 -24.36 -11.01
N LYS A 138 18.41 -23.18 -10.68
CA LYS A 138 17.73 -22.88 -9.43
C LYS A 138 16.20 -22.82 -9.60
N ILE A 139 15.70 -23.26 -10.74
CA ILE A 139 14.28 -23.39 -10.99
C ILE A 139 13.93 -24.85 -11.13
N TRP A 140 12.88 -25.25 -10.46
CA TRP A 140 12.40 -26.62 -10.47
C TRP A 140 10.93 -26.69 -10.93
N THR A 141 10.53 -27.82 -11.51
CA THR A 141 9.14 -28.14 -11.86
C THR A 141 8.86 -29.64 -11.62
N ASN A 142 7.63 -29.94 -11.17
CA ASN A 142 7.18 -31.36 -11.09
C ASN A 142 6.79 -31.95 -12.45
N ALA A 143 6.74 -31.13 -13.50
CA ALA A 143 6.29 -31.53 -14.84
C ALA A 143 7.32 -31.17 -15.93
N PRO A 144 8.57 -31.67 -15.84
CA PRO A 144 9.64 -31.36 -16.80
C PRO A 144 9.38 -32.00 -18.16
N PHE A 145 9.46 -31.22 -19.24
CA PHE A 145 9.39 -31.72 -20.61
C PHE A 145 10.76 -31.59 -21.30
N PRO A 146 11.44 -32.73 -21.62
CA PRO A 146 12.85 -32.71 -22.01
C PRO A 146 13.20 -31.85 -23.23
N THR A 147 12.29 -31.71 -24.20
CA THR A 147 12.52 -30.93 -25.43
C THR A 147 12.14 -29.47 -25.30
N ARG A 148 11.56 -29.03 -24.16
CA ARG A 148 11.16 -27.67 -23.85
C ARG A 148 11.49 -27.36 -22.37
N PRO A 149 12.79 -27.38 -22.05
CA PRO A 149 13.24 -27.33 -20.67
C PRO A 149 13.11 -25.96 -20.02
N ILE A 150 13.24 -25.91 -18.69
CA ILE A 150 13.19 -24.70 -17.89
C ILE A 150 14.17 -23.62 -18.36
N LYS A 151 15.34 -24.00 -18.90
CA LYS A 151 16.31 -23.02 -19.41
C LYS A 151 15.71 -22.08 -20.46
N ASP A 152 14.75 -22.59 -21.26
CA ASP A 152 14.07 -21.83 -22.31
C ASP A 152 13.03 -20.85 -21.74
N LEU A 153 12.81 -20.82 -20.40
CA LEU A 153 11.91 -19.90 -19.69
C LEU A 153 12.61 -18.60 -19.28
N VAL A 154 13.94 -18.62 -19.20
CA VAL A 154 14.73 -17.50 -18.63
C VAL A 154 15.95 -17.19 -19.50
N ASP A 155 15.88 -17.47 -20.80
CA ASP A 155 17.00 -17.28 -21.75
C ASP A 155 16.92 -15.97 -22.53
N GLU A 156 15.92 -15.13 -22.23
CA GLU A 156 15.64 -13.83 -22.89
C GLU A 156 15.36 -13.98 -24.40
N ASN A 157 14.87 -15.14 -24.83
CA ASN A 157 14.64 -15.46 -26.23
C ASN A 157 13.22 -15.98 -26.46
N ILE A 158 12.30 -15.12 -26.84
CA ILE A 158 10.89 -15.47 -27.11
C ILE A 158 10.69 -16.51 -28.22
N ALA A 159 11.73 -16.86 -28.98
CA ALA A 159 11.65 -17.92 -29.97
C ALA A 159 11.75 -19.34 -29.36
N THR A 160 12.32 -19.45 -28.17
CA THR A 160 12.33 -20.62 -27.32
C THR A 160 11.21 -20.53 -26.30
N PHE A 161 10.86 -21.58 -25.61
CA PHE A 161 9.84 -21.56 -24.59
C PHE A 161 9.89 -22.80 -23.71
N PHE A 162 9.52 -22.65 -22.46
CA PHE A 162 9.24 -23.73 -21.54
C PHE A 162 7.87 -24.34 -21.82
N HIS A 163 7.77 -25.66 -21.70
CA HIS A 163 6.51 -26.39 -21.74
C HIS A 163 6.48 -27.42 -20.61
N SER A 164 5.47 -27.36 -19.76
CA SER A 164 5.26 -28.42 -18.78
C SER A 164 4.85 -29.70 -19.48
N TRP A 165 4.99 -30.87 -18.81
CA TRP A 165 4.68 -32.17 -19.43
C TRP A 165 3.28 -32.13 -20.07
N TRP A 166 3.19 -32.46 -21.34
CA TRP A 166 2.00 -32.26 -22.16
C TRP A 166 0.97 -33.40 -22.10
N SER A 167 1.33 -34.56 -21.56
CA SER A 167 0.42 -35.70 -21.40
C SER A 167 -0.16 -35.72 -19.99
N SER A 168 -1.27 -36.44 -19.81
CA SER A 168 -1.93 -36.65 -18.52
C SER A 168 -1.13 -37.50 -17.52
N LEU A 169 0.12 -37.83 -17.80
CA LEU A 169 0.99 -38.59 -16.88
C LEU A 169 1.42 -37.77 -15.66
N VAL A 170 1.40 -36.46 -15.76
CA VAL A 170 1.57 -35.56 -14.61
C VAL A 170 0.29 -34.76 -14.45
N GLU A 171 -0.41 -34.99 -13.35
CA GLU A 171 -1.65 -34.29 -13.06
C GLU A 171 -1.42 -32.85 -12.61
N MET A 172 -2.38 -31.98 -12.90
CA MET A 172 -2.40 -30.63 -12.32
C MET A 172 -2.63 -30.72 -10.79
N PRO A 173 -2.10 -29.79 -10.01
CA PRO A 173 -1.39 -28.57 -10.41
C PRO A 173 0.06 -28.82 -10.82
N HIS A 174 0.54 -28.01 -11.78
CA HIS A 174 1.95 -27.95 -12.10
C HIS A 174 2.63 -26.81 -11.36
N TYR A 175 3.88 -27.00 -10.95
CA TYR A 175 4.64 -26.05 -10.16
C TYR A 175 5.88 -25.55 -10.90
N LEU A 176 6.18 -24.26 -10.72
CA LEU A 176 7.52 -23.71 -10.90
C LEU A 176 8.00 -23.23 -9.54
N VAL A 177 9.10 -23.76 -9.06
CA VAL A 177 9.73 -23.36 -7.79
C VAL A 177 11.04 -22.66 -8.10
N VAL A 178 11.22 -21.46 -7.60
CA VAL A 178 12.36 -20.60 -7.90
C VAL A 178 13.12 -20.27 -6.64
N ASP A 179 14.43 -20.57 -6.62
CA ASP A 179 15.37 -20.04 -5.64
C ASP A 179 15.85 -18.67 -6.14
N LEU A 180 15.42 -17.61 -5.48
CA LEU A 180 15.77 -16.23 -5.83
C LEU A 180 17.22 -15.85 -5.50
N GLY A 181 17.95 -16.74 -4.77
CA GLY A 181 19.32 -16.51 -4.37
C GLY A 181 19.48 -15.75 -3.06
N GLU A 182 18.56 -14.86 -2.74
CA GLU A 182 18.50 -14.08 -1.50
C GLU A 182 17.06 -13.90 -1.01
N GLU A 183 16.89 -13.49 0.23
CA GLU A 183 15.56 -13.17 0.77
C GLU A 183 15.06 -11.82 0.23
N VAL A 184 13.81 -11.78 -0.21
CA VAL A 184 13.13 -10.58 -0.69
C VAL A 184 11.84 -10.34 0.10
N SER A 185 11.48 -9.08 0.30
CA SER A 185 10.27 -8.71 1.06
C SER A 185 9.05 -8.45 0.18
N ALA A 186 9.25 -8.20 -1.09
CA ALA A 186 8.20 -8.05 -2.08
C ALA A 186 8.75 -8.38 -3.46
N ILE A 187 7.88 -8.87 -4.33
CA ILE A 187 8.24 -9.21 -5.71
C ILE A 187 7.28 -8.53 -6.70
N LYS A 188 7.77 -8.41 -7.92
CA LYS A 188 6.99 -8.24 -9.12
C LYS A 188 7.46 -9.27 -10.13
N PHE A 189 6.57 -9.81 -10.96
CA PHE A 189 7.00 -10.66 -12.04
C PHE A 189 6.38 -10.25 -13.38
N ARG A 190 7.07 -10.60 -14.43
CA ARG A 190 6.62 -10.46 -15.81
C ARG A 190 6.67 -11.85 -16.46
N SER A 191 5.59 -12.26 -17.10
CA SER A 191 5.56 -13.45 -17.91
C SER A 191 5.16 -13.13 -19.35
N THR A 192 5.72 -13.86 -20.28
CA THR A 192 5.38 -13.72 -21.70
C THR A 192 4.87 -15.07 -22.22
N ASN A 193 3.72 -15.07 -22.84
CA ASN A 193 3.18 -16.26 -23.48
C ASN A 193 4.05 -16.67 -24.67
N THR A 194 3.96 -17.93 -25.09
CA THR A 194 4.68 -18.41 -26.27
C THR A 194 4.25 -17.65 -27.53
N ASN A 195 5.09 -17.69 -28.55
CA ASN A 195 4.78 -17.15 -29.87
C ASN A 195 3.89 -18.09 -30.72
N ARG A 196 3.22 -19.06 -30.12
CA ARG A 196 2.42 -20.09 -30.75
C ARG A 196 0.95 -20.01 -30.40
N ALA A 197 0.09 -19.92 -31.39
CA ALA A 197 -1.35 -19.80 -31.21
C ALA A 197 -2.00 -21.03 -30.56
N ASN A 198 -1.37 -22.21 -30.66
CA ASN A 198 -1.94 -23.45 -30.14
C ASN A 198 -1.50 -23.80 -28.72
N ASP A 199 -0.53 -23.11 -28.17
CA ASP A 199 -0.08 -23.36 -26.79
C ASP A 199 -1.11 -22.88 -25.78
N SER A 200 -1.12 -23.49 -24.63
CA SER A 200 -1.93 -23.10 -23.49
C SER A 200 -1.02 -22.47 -22.44
N SER A 201 -1.32 -21.26 -22.04
CA SER A 201 -0.59 -20.57 -20.98
C SER A 201 -1.26 -20.80 -19.62
N TRP A 202 -0.61 -20.42 -18.56
CA TRP A 202 -1.25 -20.38 -17.25
C TRP A 202 -2.38 -19.34 -17.21
N LYS A 203 -3.51 -19.66 -16.58
CA LYS A 203 -4.69 -18.80 -16.47
C LYS A 203 -4.95 -18.39 -15.03
N THR A 204 -4.77 -19.35 -14.12
CA THR A 204 -4.89 -19.15 -12.68
C THR A 204 -3.67 -19.74 -12.01
N ILE A 205 -3.02 -18.94 -11.18
CA ILE A 205 -1.88 -19.34 -10.38
C ILE A 205 -2.06 -18.95 -8.92
N ASN A 206 -1.61 -19.82 -8.03
CA ASN A 206 -1.36 -19.47 -6.65
C ASN A 206 0.13 -19.20 -6.47
N LEU A 207 0.46 -18.13 -5.77
CA LEU A 207 1.81 -17.78 -5.39
C LEU A 207 2.03 -18.15 -3.94
N TYR A 208 3.10 -18.92 -3.67
CA TYR A 208 3.52 -19.27 -2.33
C TYR A 208 4.98 -18.90 -2.12
N THR A 209 5.35 -18.76 -0.86
CA THR A 209 6.75 -18.77 -0.40
C THR A 209 7.01 -19.98 0.48
N SER A 210 8.26 -20.38 0.63
CA SER A 210 8.64 -21.45 1.56
C SER A 210 9.92 -21.13 2.32
N ASP A 211 10.11 -21.81 3.44
CA ASP A 211 11.31 -21.68 4.28
C ASP A 211 12.49 -22.47 3.77
N SER A 212 12.21 -23.48 2.93
CA SER A 212 13.23 -24.38 2.40
C SER A 212 13.00 -24.71 0.92
N TYR A 213 14.04 -25.20 0.28
CA TYR A 213 14.02 -25.64 -1.10
C TYR A 213 14.85 -26.92 -1.21
N ASN A 214 14.19 -28.06 -1.18
CA ASN A 214 14.81 -29.35 -1.42
C ASN A 214 13.87 -30.26 -2.21
N PRO A 215 13.86 -30.16 -3.56
CA PRO A 215 12.99 -30.96 -4.40
C PRO A 215 13.10 -32.48 -4.15
N ALA A 216 14.29 -32.95 -3.85
CA ALA A 216 14.51 -34.38 -3.61
C ALA A 216 13.83 -34.91 -2.33
N GLU A 217 13.61 -34.04 -1.36
CA GLU A 217 12.88 -34.37 -0.13
C GLU A 217 11.36 -34.25 -0.29
N TRP A 218 10.91 -33.23 -1.03
CA TRP A 218 9.49 -32.95 -1.17
C TRP A 218 8.79 -33.78 -2.22
N PHE A 219 9.53 -34.18 -3.25
CA PHE A 219 9.01 -34.87 -4.40
C PHE A 219 9.69 -36.25 -4.51
N ASP A 220 9.10 -37.20 -3.87
CA ASP A 220 9.59 -38.57 -3.95
C ASP A 220 9.67 -38.99 -5.42
N GLY A 221 10.88 -38.99 -5.95
CA GLY A 221 11.19 -39.37 -7.33
C GLY A 221 10.94 -38.25 -8.35
N VAL A 222 11.70 -37.17 -8.29
CA VAL A 222 11.79 -36.11 -9.34
C VAL A 222 11.97 -36.67 -10.76
N GLU A 223 12.48 -37.88 -10.89
CA GLU A 223 12.59 -38.64 -12.16
C GLU A 223 11.32 -39.42 -12.51
N LYS A 224 10.39 -39.57 -11.60
CA LYS A 224 9.13 -40.28 -11.87
C LYS A 224 8.06 -39.30 -12.31
N ILE A 225 7.76 -39.34 -13.58
CA ILE A 225 6.65 -38.60 -14.23
C ILE A 225 5.28 -39.18 -13.83
N ASP A 226 5.28 -40.37 -13.19
CA ASP A 226 4.07 -41.10 -12.80
C ASP A 226 3.45 -40.54 -11.50
N GLY A 227 2.41 -39.74 -11.64
CA GLY A 227 1.37 -39.52 -10.62
C GLY A 227 1.80 -38.82 -9.34
N ASN A 228 2.88 -38.06 -9.35
CA ASN A 228 3.37 -37.36 -8.15
C ASN A 228 2.53 -36.12 -7.86
N THR A 229 1.55 -36.25 -6.97
CA THR A 229 0.96 -35.11 -6.31
C THR A 229 2.00 -34.50 -5.38
N VAL A 230 2.27 -33.20 -5.57
CA VAL A 230 3.16 -32.42 -4.70
C VAL A 230 2.38 -32.03 -3.46
N ASP A 231 2.83 -32.50 -2.29
CA ASP A 231 2.32 -31.98 -1.02
C ASP A 231 3.13 -30.74 -0.61
N ILE A 232 2.66 -29.57 -1.01
CA ILE A 232 3.31 -28.28 -0.70
C ILE A 232 3.33 -27.97 0.80
N SER A 233 2.50 -28.62 1.62
CA SER A 233 2.47 -28.39 3.07
C SER A 233 3.78 -28.84 3.74
N GLN A 234 4.44 -29.85 3.19
CA GLN A 234 5.72 -30.36 3.72
C GLN A 234 6.88 -29.39 3.50
N ALA A 235 6.77 -28.47 2.54
CA ALA A 235 7.78 -27.46 2.28
C ALA A 235 7.67 -26.24 3.21
N GLY A 236 6.73 -26.23 4.14
CA GLY A 236 6.44 -25.04 4.98
C GLY A 236 5.96 -23.87 4.14
N THR A 237 5.16 -24.14 3.10
CA THR A 237 4.69 -23.10 2.19
C THR A 237 3.68 -22.20 2.84
N HIS A 238 3.76 -20.91 2.49
CA HIS A 238 2.80 -19.89 2.85
C HIS A 238 2.21 -19.27 1.58
N LYS A 239 0.88 -19.27 1.48
CA LYS A 239 0.18 -18.68 0.32
C LYS A 239 0.18 -17.15 0.41
N GLU A 240 0.74 -16.51 -0.57
CA GLU A 240 0.80 -15.04 -0.66
C GLU A 240 -0.43 -14.47 -1.39
N THR A 241 -0.77 -15.04 -2.55
CA THR A 241 -1.90 -14.55 -3.35
C THR A 241 -2.37 -15.59 -4.36
N THR A 242 -3.53 -15.30 -4.96
CA THR A 242 -4.04 -16.00 -6.16
C THR A 242 -4.22 -14.98 -7.27
N LEU A 243 -3.70 -15.25 -8.45
CA LEU A 243 -3.86 -14.46 -9.65
C LEU A 243 -4.71 -15.24 -10.65
N THR A 244 -5.75 -14.59 -11.17
CA THR A 244 -6.73 -15.20 -12.07
C THR A 244 -6.85 -14.39 -13.36
N GLY A 245 -7.32 -15.04 -14.43
CA GLY A 245 -7.57 -14.34 -15.68
C GLY A 245 -6.29 -13.83 -16.37
N LEU A 246 -5.18 -14.56 -16.21
CA LEU A 246 -3.93 -14.22 -16.89
C LEU A 246 -4.12 -14.27 -18.42
N PRO A 247 -3.29 -13.52 -19.19
CA PRO A 247 -3.47 -13.34 -20.63
C PRO A 247 -3.43 -14.64 -21.44
N ASN A 248 -4.13 -14.65 -22.59
CA ASN A 248 -4.27 -15.80 -23.48
C ASN A 248 -3.73 -15.56 -24.90
N GLY A 249 -3.26 -14.37 -25.20
CA GLY A 249 -2.77 -14.00 -26.53
C GLY A 249 -1.37 -14.53 -26.82
N VAL A 250 -1.07 -14.68 -28.12
CA VAL A 250 0.26 -15.06 -28.61
C VAL A 250 1.27 -13.96 -28.26
N SER A 251 2.38 -14.34 -27.64
CA SER A 251 3.42 -13.43 -27.17
C SER A 251 2.89 -12.31 -26.25
N GLU A 252 1.72 -12.53 -25.67
CA GLU A 252 1.11 -11.55 -24.76
C GLU A 252 1.88 -11.52 -23.46
N VAL A 253 2.07 -10.30 -22.94
CA VAL A 253 2.85 -10.04 -21.74
C VAL A 253 1.94 -9.74 -20.58
N TYR A 254 2.16 -10.40 -19.46
CA TYR A 254 1.58 -10.06 -18.17
C TYR A 254 2.64 -9.41 -17.27
N ASN A 255 2.27 -8.31 -16.64
CA ASN A 255 3.06 -7.69 -15.57
C ASN A 255 2.21 -7.70 -14.32
N SER A 256 2.68 -8.36 -13.26
CA SER A 256 1.99 -8.30 -11.98
C SER A 256 2.09 -6.90 -11.36
N GLU A 257 1.17 -6.57 -10.46
CA GLU A 257 1.44 -5.56 -9.45
C GLU A 257 2.59 -6.02 -8.54
N ILE A 258 3.09 -5.11 -7.69
CA ILE A 258 4.04 -5.50 -6.64
C ILE A 258 3.27 -6.31 -5.60
N ILE A 259 3.76 -7.50 -5.30
CA ILE A 259 3.18 -8.43 -4.34
C ILE A 259 4.06 -8.40 -3.08
N PRO A 260 3.55 -7.83 -1.97
CA PRO A 260 4.23 -7.93 -0.69
C PRO A 260 4.21 -9.38 -0.22
N LEU A 261 5.33 -9.86 0.32
CA LEU A 261 5.39 -11.18 0.93
C LEU A 261 5.07 -11.06 2.42
N SER A 262 4.40 -12.05 2.97
CA SER A 262 4.03 -12.09 4.40
C SER A 262 5.24 -12.06 5.34
N LYS A 263 6.36 -12.60 4.86
CA LYS A 263 7.70 -12.51 5.47
C LYS A 263 8.76 -12.48 4.37
N PRO A 264 9.97 -11.95 4.63
CA PRO A 264 11.08 -12.09 3.70
C PRO A 264 11.32 -13.55 3.36
N SER A 265 11.40 -13.88 2.08
CA SER A 265 11.53 -15.25 1.60
C SER A 265 12.45 -15.33 0.39
N ARG A 266 13.20 -16.44 0.31
CA ARG A 266 14.10 -16.74 -0.80
C ARG A 266 13.47 -17.65 -1.85
N TYR A 267 12.50 -18.50 -1.45
CA TYR A 267 11.93 -19.52 -2.32
C TYR A 267 10.50 -19.15 -2.70
N LEU A 268 10.25 -19.08 -4.00
CA LEU A 268 8.98 -18.67 -4.59
C LEU A 268 8.38 -19.82 -5.39
N TRP A 269 7.06 -20.05 -5.22
CA TRP A 269 6.33 -21.12 -5.89
C TRP A 269 5.20 -20.54 -6.72
N PHE A 270 5.16 -20.91 -7.98
CA PHE A 270 4.02 -20.69 -8.85
C PHE A 270 3.29 -22.02 -9.03
N GLU A 271 2.15 -22.16 -8.41
CA GLU A 271 1.24 -23.29 -8.58
C GLU A 271 0.25 -22.97 -9.68
N VAL A 272 0.34 -23.63 -10.81
CA VAL A 272 -0.60 -23.47 -11.92
C VAL A 272 -1.78 -24.39 -11.72
N THR A 273 -2.97 -23.81 -11.45
CA THR A 273 -4.19 -24.56 -11.18
C THR A 273 -5.14 -24.61 -12.36
N GLU A 274 -5.09 -23.59 -13.25
CA GLU A 274 -5.87 -23.54 -14.47
C GLU A 274 -5.02 -23.03 -15.63
N THR A 275 -5.32 -23.54 -16.82
CA THR A 275 -4.69 -23.14 -18.06
C THR A 275 -5.68 -22.46 -19.00
N THR A 276 -5.18 -21.61 -19.91
CA THR A 276 -6.04 -20.77 -20.77
C THR A 276 -6.93 -21.56 -21.72
N LYS A 277 -6.55 -22.81 -22.04
CA LYS A 277 -7.33 -23.71 -22.93
C LYS A 277 -7.90 -24.92 -22.20
N GLY A 278 -7.82 -24.97 -20.86
CA GLY A 278 -8.29 -26.09 -20.07
C GLY A 278 -7.48 -27.37 -20.30
N THR A 279 -6.24 -27.24 -20.75
CA THR A 279 -5.33 -28.38 -20.94
C THR A 279 -4.64 -28.75 -19.63
N PRO A 280 -4.21 -30.03 -19.45
CA PRO A 280 -3.46 -30.44 -18.24
C PRO A 280 -1.97 -30.05 -18.32
N TYR A 281 -1.63 -29.01 -19.04
CA TYR A 281 -0.28 -28.50 -19.23
C TYR A 281 -0.31 -27.01 -19.61
N PHE A 282 0.82 -26.35 -19.44
CA PHE A 282 1.01 -24.96 -19.87
C PHE A 282 2.38 -24.76 -20.51
N ALA A 283 2.49 -23.69 -21.28
CA ALA A 283 3.73 -23.22 -21.88
C ALA A 283 3.90 -21.73 -21.67
N LEU A 284 5.14 -21.30 -21.47
CA LEU A 284 5.52 -19.88 -21.35
C LEU A 284 6.77 -19.61 -22.16
N GLY A 285 6.80 -18.44 -22.83
CA GLY A 285 7.99 -17.96 -23.53
C GLY A 285 9.04 -17.47 -22.55
N GLU A 286 8.66 -16.62 -21.58
CA GLU A 286 9.59 -16.00 -20.66
C GLU A 286 8.98 -15.78 -19.28
N LEU A 287 9.84 -15.83 -18.26
CA LEU A 287 9.56 -15.42 -16.88
C LEU A 287 10.67 -14.54 -16.35
N GLU A 288 10.32 -13.36 -15.92
CA GLU A 288 11.20 -12.42 -15.22
C GLU A 288 10.66 -12.16 -13.83
N ILE A 289 11.53 -12.13 -12.83
CA ILE A 289 11.17 -11.80 -11.46
C ILE A 289 11.98 -10.58 -11.03
N TYR A 290 11.34 -9.68 -10.32
CA TYR A 290 11.93 -8.46 -9.80
C TYR A 290 11.75 -8.44 -8.30
N GLN A 291 12.81 -8.12 -7.58
CA GLN A 291 12.73 -7.81 -6.16
C GLN A 291 12.35 -6.35 -5.94
N CYS A 292 11.59 -6.11 -4.88
CA CYS A 292 11.22 -4.77 -4.45
C CYS A 292 11.55 -4.63 -2.96
N SER A 293 12.24 -3.55 -2.60
CA SER A 293 12.34 -3.19 -1.18
C SER A 293 10.94 -2.81 -0.69
N MET A 294 10.62 -3.20 0.54
CA MET A 294 9.35 -2.88 1.19
C MET A 294 9.63 -2.14 2.49
N VAL A 295 8.97 -1.01 2.69
CA VAL A 295 9.00 -0.27 3.95
C VAL A 295 7.59 -0.30 4.52
N VAL A 296 7.45 -0.91 5.68
CA VAL A 296 6.22 -0.88 6.47
C VAL A 296 6.43 0.17 7.55
N LEU A 297 5.60 1.22 7.53
CA LEU A 297 5.58 2.22 8.60
C LEU A 297 4.79 1.63 9.77
N GLU A 298 5.48 1.22 10.82
CA GLU A 298 4.92 0.68 12.07
C GLU A 298 5.04 1.68 13.21
#